data_ec090d9d8739cce7626ae4c667063bbb
#
_entry.id   ec090d9d8739cce7626ae4c667063bbb
#
_cell.length_a   1.000
_cell.length_b   1.000
_cell.length_c   1.000
_cell.angle_alpha   90.00
_cell.angle_beta   90.00
_cell.angle_gamma   90.00
#
_symmetry.space_group_name_H-M   'P 1'
#
loop_
_entity.id
_entity.type
_entity.pdbx_description
1 polymer ?
#
loop_
_entity_poly.entity_id
_entity_poly.type
_entity_poly.pdbx_seq_one_letter_code
_entity_poly.pdbx_strand_id
1 'polypeptide(L)'
;MAVKNEIAINDAFITQLGTQLAEKEKYGLTFPTGYNYRNELMGAYLILKETLDKDKRPVLQSCSPASIANTLMEMANNGLSMQKKQCYPVAYGGKLQCQVSVYGNTCIARRYGLKRINANVIYKGDSFEYHLEDGEPVIDEHKQQFENL
;
A
#
# COMPACT_ATOMS: atom_id res chain seq x y z
N MET A 1 13.11 37.72 -2.33
CA MET A 1 13.58 36.31 -2.39
C MET A 1 12.86 35.56 -1.27
N ALA A 2 11.89 34.72 -1.63
CA ALA A 2 11.21 33.88 -0.63
C ALA A 2 12.16 32.77 -0.21
N VAL A 3 12.55 32.73 1.06
CA VAL A 3 13.28 31.62 1.66
C VAL A 3 12.33 30.43 1.58
N LYS A 4 12.54 29.51 0.64
CA LYS A 4 11.94 28.19 0.66
C LYS A 4 12.46 27.51 1.94
N ASN A 5 11.63 27.49 2.99
CA ASN A 5 11.85 26.62 4.12
C ASN A 5 11.70 25.18 3.58
N GLU A 6 12.79 24.59 3.12
CA GLU A 6 12.83 23.18 2.75
C GLU A 6 12.64 22.37 4.04
N ILE A 7 11.46 21.77 4.20
CA ILE A 7 11.20 20.86 5.29
C ILE A 7 12.12 19.66 5.07
N ALA A 8 13.15 19.55 5.91
CA ALA A 8 14.06 18.41 5.86
C ALA A 8 13.32 17.15 6.31
N ILE A 9 13.31 16.11 5.47
CA ILE A 9 12.76 14.81 5.81
C ILE A 9 13.77 14.06 6.68
N ASN A 10 13.53 14.09 7.98
CA ASN A 10 14.41 13.50 9.00
C ASN A 10 13.55 12.83 10.11
N ASP A 11 14.18 12.34 11.15
CA ASP A 11 13.51 11.67 12.26
C ASP A 11 12.49 12.58 12.97
N ALA A 12 12.76 13.91 13.05
CA ALA A 12 11.83 14.87 13.60
C ALA A 12 10.56 14.99 12.75
N PHE A 13 10.69 14.97 11.43
CA PHE A 13 9.56 14.96 10.51
C PHE A 13 8.69 13.71 10.70
N ILE A 14 9.30 12.53 10.82
CA ILE A 14 8.58 11.28 11.06
C ILE A 14 7.86 11.30 12.42
N THR A 15 8.53 11.84 13.45
CA THR A 15 7.93 12.02 14.78
C THR A 15 6.71 12.95 14.72
N GLN A 16 6.79 14.03 13.96
CA GLN A 16 5.67 14.96 13.76
C GLN A 16 4.47 14.29 13.08
N LEU A 17 4.70 13.44 12.05
CA LEU A 17 3.61 12.65 11.44
C LEU A 17 2.97 11.70 12.46
N GLY A 18 3.76 11.05 13.29
CA GLY A 18 3.25 10.20 14.38
C GLY A 18 2.39 10.99 15.39
N THR A 19 2.76 12.24 15.70
CA THR A 19 1.96 13.12 16.56
C THR A 19 0.64 13.51 15.89
N GLN A 20 0.65 13.83 14.61
CA GLN A 20 -0.58 14.12 13.85
C GLN A 20 -1.54 12.92 13.82
N LEU A 21 -1.03 11.68 13.69
CA LEU A 21 -1.85 10.49 13.76
C LEU A 21 -2.45 10.30 15.16
N ALA A 22 -1.66 10.51 16.22
CA ALA A 22 -2.15 10.46 17.61
C ALA A 22 -3.25 11.49 17.88
N GLU A 23 -3.17 12.68 17.28
CA GLU A 23 -4.23 13.68 17.38
C GLU A 23 -5.49 13.20 16.64
N LYS A 24 -5.35 12.64 15.44
CA LYS A 24 -6.50 12.11 14.68
C LYS A 24 -7.18 10.94 15.38
N GLU A 25 -6.45 10.11 16.15
CA GLU A 25 -7.07 9.07 16.99
C GLU A 25 -8.05 9.67 18.01
N LYS A 26 -7.74 10.84 18.58
CA LYS A 26 -8.65 11.55 19.52
C LYS A 26 -9.95 11.99 18.85
N TYR A 27 -9.93 12.18 17.53
CA TYR A 27 -11.09 12.56 16.71
C TYR A 27 -11.72 11.37 15.95
N GLY A 28 -11.40 10.13 16.36
CA GLY A 28 -12.09 8.93 15.88
C GLY A 28 -11.37 8.15 14.79
N LEU A 29 -10.14 8.52 14.41
CA LEU A 29 -9.33 7.65 13.56
C LEU A 29 -9.00 6.37 14.33
N THR A 30 -9.30 5.21 13.75
CA THR A 30 -9.00 3.91 14.35
C THR A 30 -8.03 3.13 13.47
N PHE A 31 -7.16 2.35 14.11
CA PHE A 31 -6.22 1.47 13.43
C PHE A 31 -6.59 0.00 13.64
N PRO A 32 -6.19 -0.89 12.73
CA PRO A 32 -6.36 -2.32 12.92
C PRO A 32 -5.70 -2.81 14.21
N THR A 33 -6.30 -3.83 14.85
CA THR A 33 -5.75 -4.44 16.05
C THR A 33 -4.29 -4.86 15.85
N GLY A 34 -3.41 -4.45 16.74
CA GLY A 34 -1.97 -4.74 16.68
C GLY A 34 -1.18 -3.90 15.67
N TYR A 35 -1.79 -2.94 15.00
CA TYR A 35 -1.09 -2.02 14.11
C TYR A 35 -0.43 -0.89 14.90
N ASN A 36 0.89 -0.80 14.83
CA ASN A 36 1.66 0.28 15.45
C ASN A 36 2.16 1.25 14.38
N TYR A 37 1.39 2.31 14.13
CA TYR A 37 1.73 3.29 13.09
C TYR A 37 3.08 3.98 13.33
N ARG A 38 3.57 4.14 14.57
CA ARG A 38 4.88 4.75 14.84
C ARG A 38 6.01 3.86 14.33
N ASN A 39 5.92 2.55 14.59
CA ASN A 39 6.89 1.58 14.07
C ASN A 39 6.83 1.51 12.54
N GLU A 40 5.62 1.52 11.97
CA GLU A 40 5.44 1.44 10.51
C GLU A 40 5.94 2.71 9.80
N LEU A 41 5.73 3.91 10.38
CA LEU A 41 6.30 5.16 9.86
C LEU A 41 7.83 5.14 9.88
N MET A 42 8.45 4.68 10.97
CA MET A 42 9.89 4.55 11.06
C MET A 42 10.43 3.53 10.06
N GLY A 43 9.78 2.37 9.95
CA GLY A 43 10.14 1.33 8.97
C GLY A 43 10.02 1.82 7.52
N ALA A 44 8.94 2.54 7.20
CA ALA A 44 8.77 3.15 5.88
C ALA A 44 9.85 4.20 5.58
N TYR A 45 10.20 5.02 6.57
CA TYR A 45 11.28 6.00 6.41
C TYR A 45 12.64 5.37 6.08
N LEU A 46 12.98 4.23 6.71
CA LEU A 46 14.20 3.49 6.37
C LEU A 46 14.17 3.01 4.92
N ILE A 47 13.03 2.53 4.43
CA ILE A 47 12.85 2.15 3.02
C ILE A 47 13.01 3.36 2.10
N LEU A 48 12.42 4.51 2.45
CA LEU A 48 12.54 5.73 1.65
C LEU A 48 13.97 6.26 1.53
N LYS A 49 14.83 6.04 2.53
CA LYS A 49 16.26 6.38 2.46
C LYS A 49 16.99 5.66 1.34
N GLU A 50 16.55 4.44 1.02
CA GLU A 50 17.17 3.58 0.01
C GLU A 50 16.41 3.63 -1.33
N THR A 51 15.22 4.23 -1.35
CA THR A 51 14.39 4.28 -2.56
C THR A 51 14.89 5.36 -3.52
N LEU A 52 15.01 4.98 -4.79
CA LEU A 52 15.40 5.88 -5.87
C LEU A 52 14.24 6.12 -6.83
N ASP A 53 14.21 7.28 -7.45
CA ASP A 53 13.30 7.59 -8.55
C ASP A 53 13.78 6.94 -9.87
N LYS A 54 13.03 7.15 -10.97
CA LYS A 54 13.38 6.64 -12.31
C LYS A 54 14.74 7.13 -12.82
N ASP A 55 15.19 8.29 -12.33
CA ASP A 55 16.46 8.92 -12.70
C ASP A 55 17.59 8.56 -11.72
N LYS A 56 17.37 7.54 -10.87
CA LYS A 56 18.30 7.06 -9.82
C LYS A 56 18.66 8.10 -8.77
N ARG A 57 17.79 9.09 -8.53
CA ARG A 57 17.96 10.08 -7.46
C ARG A 57 17.19 9.63 -6.20
N PRO A 58 17.72 9.89 -4.99
CA PRO A 58 17.01 9.57 -3.75
C PRO A 58 15.63 10.25 -3.70
N VAL A 59 14.56 9.48 -3.44
CA VAL A 59 13.19 10.03 -3.41
C VAL A 59 13.00 11.11 -2.35
N LEU A 60 13.76 11.04 -1.25
CA LEU A 60 13.73 12.05 -0.18
C LEU A 60 14.23 13.43 -0.66
N GLN A 61 14.97 13.50 -1.79
CA GLN A 61 15.47 14.73 -2.39
C GLN A 61 14.69 15.12 -3.65
N SER A 62 14.24 14.13 -4.43
CA SER A 62 13.58 14.36 -5.72
C SER A 62 12.07 14.55 -5.61
N CYS A 63 11.43 14.10 -4.52
CA CYS A 63 10.01 14.26 -4.30
C CYS A 63 9.71 15.40 -3.32
N SER A 64 8.54 16.03 -3.49
CA SER A 64 8.13 17.12 -2.58
C SER A 64 7.85 16.58 -1.17
N PRO A 65 8.26 17.29 -0.11
CA PRO A 65 8.01 16.89 1.29
C PRO A 65 6.54 16.63 1.58
N ALA A 66 5.64 17.42 1.00
CA ALA A 66 4.19 17.23 1.15
C ALA A 66 3.73 15.89 0.56
N SER A 67 4.26 15.48 -0.60
CA SER A 67 3.91 14.16 -1.18
C SER A 67 4.44 13.00 -0.36
N ILE A 68 5.63 13.16 0.24
CA ILE A 68 6.19 12.16 1.16
C ILE A 68 5.31 12.01 2.41
N ALA A 69 4.92 13.15 3.02
CA ALA A 69 4.00 13.14 4.16
C ALA A 69 2.68 12.44 3.82
N ASN A 70 2.06 12.81 2.69
CA ASN A 70 0.80 12.22 2.25
C ASN A 70 0.92 10.70 2.03
N THR A 71 1.99 10.23 1.39
CA THR A 71 2.25 8.80 1.18
C THR A 71 2.35 8.03 2.50
N LEU A 72 3.09 8.56 3.47
CA LEU A 72 3.25 7.95 4.79
C LEU A 72 1.93 7.96 5.59
N MET A 73 1.18 9.06 5.51
CA MET A 73 -0.14 9.17 6.14
C MET A 73 -1.16 8.23 5.51
N GLU A 74 -1.17 8.10 4.18
CA GLU A 74 -2.03 7.16 3.46
C GLU A 74 -1.74 5.72 3.85
N MET A 75 -0.46 5.32 3.87
CA MET A 75 -0.03 4.01 4.37
C MET A 75 -0.57 3.74 5.77
N ALA A 76 -0.37 4.69 6.70
CA ALA A 76 -0.77 4.52 8.09
C ALA A 76 -2.29 4.50 8.26
N ASN A 77 -3.03 5.40 7.60
CA ASN A 77 -4.49 5.45 7.66
C ASN A 77 -5.14 4.14 7.16
N ASN A 78 -4.55 3.51 6.14
CA ASN A 78 -4.99 2.22 5.63
C ASN A 78 -4.46 1.03 6.46
N GLY A 79 -3.68 1.28 7.52
CA GLY A 79 -3.08 0.24 8.35
C GLY A 79 -2.18 -0.71 7.55
N LEU A 80 -1.42 -0.16 6.59
CA LEU A 80 -0.53 -0.91 5.71
C LEU A 80 0.93 -0.79 6.15
N SER A 81 1.75 -1.73 5.69
CA SER A 81 3.18 -1.79 5.97
C SER A 81 3.99 -1.89 4.69
N MET A 82 4.93 -0.96 4.50
CA MET A 82 5.93 -1.06 3.42
C MET A 82 6.91 -2.21 3.67
N GLN A 83 7.30 -2.44 4.93
CA GLN A 83 8.20 -3.53 5.31
C GLN A 83 7.60 -4.90 4.99
N LYS A 84 6.29 -5.06 5.15
CA LYS A 84 5.54 -6.29 4.82
C LYS A 84 5.12 -6.35 3.36
N LYS A 85 5.59 -5.43 2.50
CA LYS A 85 5.26 -5.37 1.07
C LYS A 85 3.75 -5.24 0.80
N GLN A 86 3.01 -4.63 1.71
CA GLN A 86 1.59 -4.35 1.54
C GLN A 86 1.35 -3.09 0.68
N CYS A 87 2.31 -2.19 0.65
CA CYS A 87 2.35 -1.06 -0.26
C CYS A 87 3.79 -0.69 -0.60
N TYR A 88 3.96 0.07 -1.67
CA TYR A 88 5.25 0.51 -2.18
C TYR A 88 5.28 2.02 -2.38
N PRO A 89 6.39 2.70 -2.06
CA PRO A 89 6.60 4.09 -2.40
C PRO A 89 7.02 4.19 -3.88
N VAL A 90 6.23 4.88 -4.70
CA VAL A 90 6.51 5.07 -6.13
C VAL A 90 6.65 6.55 -6.42
N ALA A 91 7.81 6.94 -6.98
CA ALA A 91 8.07 8.32 -7.37
C ALA A 91 7.62 8.57 -8.82
N TYR A 92 6.74 9.53 -9.01
CA TYR A 92 6.27 9.96 -10.32
C TYR A 92 6.14 11.48 -10.40
N GLY A 93 6.81 12.10 -11.38
CA GLY A 93 6.72 13.55 -11.61
C GLY A 93 7.09 14.42 -10.40
N GLY A 94 8.10 14.02 -9.60
CA GLY A 94 8.52 14.75 -8.39
C GLY A 94 7.57 14.61 -7.20
N LYS A 95 6.61 13.66 -7.28
CA LYS A 95 5.71 13.32 -6.19
C LYS A 95 5.90 11.86 -5.80
N LEU A 96 5.87 11.58 -4.51
CA LEU A 96 5.79 10.23 -3.98
C LEU A 96 4.33 9.80 -3.87
N GLN A 97 4.02 8.55 -4.17
CA GLN A 97 2.69 7.95 -4.08
C GLN A 97 2.75 6.61 -3.34
N CYS A 98 1.72 6.30 -2.59
CA CYS A 98 1.54 5.01 -1.93
C CYS A 98 0.82 4.05 -2.88
N GLN A 99 1.55 3.12 -3.50
CA GLN A 99 0.94 2.11 -4.36
C GLN A 99 0.63 0.86 -3.53
N VAL A 100 -0.65 0.60 -3.31
CA VAL A 100 -1.09 -0.60 -2.58
C VAL A 100 -0.88 -1.84 -3.44
N SER A 101 -0.25 -2.87 -2.86
CA SER A 101 -0.03 -4.15 -3.55
C SER A 101 -1.30 -5.02 -3.55
N VAL A 102 -1.33 -6.06 -4.39
CA VAL A 102 -2.38 -7.08 -4.35
C VAL A 102 -2.50 -7.70 -2.95
N TYR A 103 -1.35 -7.98 -2.31
CA TYR A 103 -1.32 -8.47 -0.94
C TYR A 103 -1.89 -7.44 0.06
N GLY A 104 -1.56 -6.15 -0.10
CA GLY A 104 -2.12 -5.07 0.71
C GLY A 104 -3.64 -4.96 0.58
N ASN A 105 -4.16 -4.99 -0.65
CA ASN A 105 -5.60 -5.01 -0.89
C ASN A 105 -6.28 -6.23 -0.25
N THR A 106 -5.66 -7.41 -0.34
CA THR A 106 -6.16 -8.61 0.33
C THR A 106 -6.17 -8.45 1.86
N CYS A 107 -5.12 -7.83 2.43
CA CYS A 107 -5.07 -7.56 3.87
C CYS A 107 -6.19 -6.59 4.31
N ILE A 108 -6.46 -5.53 3.53
CA ILE A 108 -7.57 -4.62 3.79
C ILE A 108 -8.90 -5.37 3.69
N ALA A 109 -9.15 -6.09 2.59
CA ALA A 109 -10.41 -6.78 2.37
C ALA A 109 -10.72 -7.83 3.45
N ARG A 110 -9.70 -8.53 3.96
CA ARG A 110 -9.86 -9.47 5.08
C ARG A 110 -10.35 -8.82 6.37
N ARG A 111 -10.01 -7.56 6.62
CA ARG A 111 -10.52 -6.80 7.79
C ARG A 111 -12.02 -6.54 7.68
N TYR A 112 -12.54 -6.50 6.45
CA TYR A 112 -13.97 -6.32 6.16
C TYR A 112 -14.70 -7.63 5.85
N GLY A 113 -14.12 -8.79 6.24
CA GLY A 113 -14.80 -10.07 6.19
C GLY A 113 -14.49 -10.94 4.97
N LEU A 114 -13.57 -10.53 4.09
CA LEU A 114 -13.13 -11.41 2.99
C LEU A 114 -12.48 -12.67 3.57
N LYS A 115 -13.11 -13.83 3.35
CA LYS A 115 -12.59 -15.12 3.83
C LYS A 115 -11.54 -15.68 2.87
N ARG A 116 -11.81 -15.61 1.57
CA ARG A 116 -10.97 -16.19 0.53
C ARG A 116 -11.09 -15.41 -0.77
N ILE A 117 -9.97 -15.26 -1.45
CA ILE A 117 -9.89 -14.80 -2.84
C ILE A 117 -8.93 -15.72 -3.59
N ASN A 118 -9.33 -16.22 -4.74
CA ASN A 118 -8.50 -17.02 -5.63
C ASN A 118 -8.58 -16.42 -7.04
N ALA A 119 -7.47 -16.49 -7.74
CA ALA A 119 -7.42 -16.18 -9.17
C ALA A 119 -6.69 -17.34 -9.85
N ASN A 120 -7.36 -18.00 -10.78
CA ASN A 120 -6.80 -19.09 -11.57
C ASN A 120 -6.87 -18.72 -13.04
N VAL A 121 -5.84 -19.09 -13.79
CA VAL A 121 -5.84 -18.96 -15.23
C VAL A 121 -6.54 -20.17 -15.84
N ILE A 122 -7.43 -19.94 -16.81
CA ILE A 122 -8.07 -20.97 -17.60
C ILE A 122 -7.25 -21.13 -18.87
N TYR A 123 -6.69 -22.30 -19.08
CA TYR A 123 -5.93 -22.62 -20.27
C TYR A 123 -6.83 -23.27 -21.34
N LYS A 124 -6.44 -23.17 -22.60
CA LYS A 124 -7.23 -23.66 -23.74
C LYS A 124 -7.63 -25.14 -23.67
N GLY A 125 -6.87 -25.97 -22.95
CA GLY A 125 -7.14 -27.40 -22.77
C GLY A 125 -7.94 -27.75 -21.52
N ASP A 126 -8.23 -26.77 -20.65
CA ASP A 126 -8.95 -27.01 -19.41
C ASP A 126 -10.43 -27.30 -19.67
N SER A 127 -11.03 -28.13 -18.82
CA SER A 127 -12.49 -28.22 -18.71
C SER A 127 -12.98 -27.08 -17.83
N PHE A 128 -13.80 -26.18 -18.40
CA PHE A 128 -14.33 -25.02 -17.69
C PHE A 128 -15.81 -24.83 -18.01
N GLU A 129 -16.65 -24.90 -16.98
CA GLU A 129 -18.08 -24.67 -17.08
C GLU A 129 -18.52 -23.61 -16.06
N TYR A 130 -19.43 -22.74 -16.47
CA TYR A 130 -20.03 -21.73 -15.62
C TYR A 130 -21.46 -21.42 -16.06
N HIS A 131 -22.25 -20.92 -15.13
CA HIS A 131 -23.57 -20.34 -15.41
C HIS A 131 -23.69 -18.94 -14.82
N LEU A 132 -24.76 -18.23 -15.17
CA LEU A 132 -25.07 -16.93 -14.59
C LEU A 132 -26.19 -17.12 -13.56
N GLU A 133 -25.95 -16.69 -12.33
CA GLU A 133 -26.94 -16.60 -11.27
C GLU A 133 -27.10 -15.12 -10.90
N ASP A 134 -28.30 -14.57 -11.04
CA ASP A 134 -28.58 -13.14 -10.82
C ASP A 134 -27.66 -12.16 -11.56
N GLY A 135 -27.12 -12.58 -12.73
CA GLY A 135 -26.20 -11.79 -13.55
C GLY A 135 -24.71 -11.91 -13.16
N GLU A 136 -24.41 -12.65 -12.10
CA GLU A 136 -23.03 -12.94 -11.67
C GLU A 136 -22.58 -14.32 -12.19
N PRO A 137 -21.30 -14.46 -12.66
CA PRO A 137 -20.79 -15.74 -13.11
C PRO A 137 -20.49 -16.65 -11.92
N VAL A 138 -21.10 -17.84 -11.92
CA VAL A 138 -20.83 -18.92 -10.97
C VAL A 138 -20.10 -20.04 -11.68
N ILE A 139 -18.94 -20.42 -11.15
CA ILE A 139 -18.10 -21.49 -11.74
C ILE A 139 -18.64 -22.83 -11.25
N ASP A 140 -19.09 -23.67 -12.20
CA ASP A 140 -19.57 -25.03 -11.91
C ASP A 140 -18.41 -26.01 -11.86
N GLU A 141 -17.49 -25.92 -12.83
CA GLU A 141 -16.34 -26.78 -12.91
C GLU A 141 -15.12 -26.06 -13.48
N HIS A 142 -13.94 -26.30 -12.90
CA HIS A 142 -12.66 -25.97 -13.50
C HIS A 142 -11.65 -27.07 -13.20
N LYS A 143 -11.34 -27.88 -14.21
CA LYS A 143 -10.30 -28.92 -14.15
C LYS A 143 -9.13 -28.50 -15.03
N GLN A 144 -8.04 -28.15 -14.36
CA GLN A 144 -6.79 -27.83 -15.06
C GLN A 144 -6.11 -29.11 -15.56
N GLN A 145 -5.64 -29.08 -16.79
CA GLN A 145 -4.80 -30.14 -17.35
C GLN A 145 -3.32 -29.77 -17.14
N PHE A 146 -2.59 -30.63 -16.42
CA PHE A 146 -1.18 -30.39 -16.07
C PHE A 146 -0.26 -30.26 -17.31
N GLU A 147 -0.67 -30.77 -18.46
CA GLU A 147 0.07 -30.65 -19.74
C GLU A 147 0.08 -29.19 -20.26
N ASN A 148 -0.76 -28.31 -19.70
CA ASN A 148 -0.89 -26.92 -20.12
C ASN A 148 -0.13 -25.93 -19.18
N LEU A 149 0.55 -26.43 -18.13
CA LEU A 149 1.29 -25.63 -17.14
C LEU A 149 2.79 -25.42 -17.57
#